data_5484ed1186cd58e77c853711153f3d24
#
_entry.id   5484ed1186cd58e77c853711153f3d24
#
_cell.length_a   1.000
_cell.length_b   1.000
_cell.length_c   1.000
_cell.angle_alpha   90.00
_cell.angle_beta   90.00
_cell.angle_gamma   90.00
#
_symmetry.space_group_name_H-M   'P 1'
#
loop_
_entity.id
_entity.type
_entity.pdbx_description
1 polymer ?
#
loop_
_entity_poly.entity_id
_entity_poly.type
_entity_poly.pdbx_seq_one_letter_code
_entity_poly.pdbx_strand_id
1 'polypeptide(L)'
;MKIKKILIKNFKNIRGTRIIDFQENVTLFVGPNGFGKTTIFDAIELSLTGRIRRIEESDYSDGRSSFSTPYFQNNPEEDTFIELMLTNDDDSSLIVSSLYKCSLNTEGSNVPKFSFSKFKRRVRVGPGISFQSNEDFEGSSERDIQKDISQFLGYESEDYSLGDTFDLFHYIQQDETAYYLKQKEKDRKEQLNFLLNIGNYVNRKKRLERLKSVLSLSEKELKAKKDKLKNSPIKNNTPYSKLSLRAD
;
A
#
# COMPACT_ATOMS: atom_id res chain seq x y z
N MET A 1 4.09 -5.81 18.87
CA MET A 1 5.07 -6.12 17.80
C MET A 1 6.29 -5.22 17.92
N LYS A 2 7.50 -5.75 17.68
CA LYS A 2 8.79 -5.03 17.76
C LYS A 2 9.71 -5.45 16.62
N ILE A 3 10.52 -4.51 16.12
CA ILE A 3 11.66 -4.86 15.25
C ILE A 3 12.73 -5.46 16.16
N LYS A 4 13.13 -6.70 15.89
CA LYS A 4 14.14 -7.40 16.70
C LYS A 4 15.53 -7.26 16.11
N LYS A 5 15.64 -7.46 14.80
CA LYS A 5 16.95 -7.54 14.14
C LYS A 5 16.83 -7.22 12.67
N ILE A 6 17.87 -6.63 12.09
CA ILE A 6 17.99 -6.46 10.64
C ILE A 6 19.39 -6.91 10.18
N LEU A 7 19.43 -7.64 9.08
CA LEU A 7 20.63 -7.95 8.32
C LEU A 7 20.59 -7.15 7.03
N ILE A 8 21.68 -6.45 6.76
CA ILE A 8 21.83 -5.63 5.53
C ILE A 8 23.15 -6.00 4.89
N LYS A 9 23.11 -6.36 3.60
CA LYS A 9 24.32 -6.64 2.81
C LYS A 9 24.31 -5.81 1.53
N ASN A 10 25.45 -5.17 1.28
CA ASN A 10 25.70 -4.43 0.04
C ASN A 10 24.59 -3.43 -0.34
N PHE A 11 24.15 -2.62 0.61
CA PHE A 11 23.05 -1.68 0.41
C PHE A 11 23.49 -0.25 0.72
N LYS A 12 23.40 0.64 -0.26
CA LYS A 12 23.79 2.06 -0.17
C LYS A 12 25.21 2.22 0.41
N ASN A 13 25.36 2.85 1.57
CA ASN A 13 26.65 3.09 2.22
C ASN A 13 27.15 1.88 3.03
N ILE A 14 26.36 0.81 3.12
CA ILE A 14 26.76 -0.38 3.87
C ILE A 14 27.49 -1.33 2.93
N ARG A 15 28.80 -1.48 3.18
CA ARG A 15 29.65 -2.47 2.51
C ARG A 15 29.60 -3.80 3.26
N GLY A 16 29.64 -4.90 2.50
CA GLY A 16 29.57 -6.24 3.09
C GLY A 16 28.30 -6.45 3.90
N THR A 17 28.36 -7.30 4.91
CA THR A 17 27.22 -7.67 5.73
C THR A 17 27.25 -6.97 7.09
N ARG A 18 26.12 -6.38 7.49
CA ARG A 18 25.90 -5.81 8.81
C ARG A 18 24.65 -6.40 9.43
N ILE A 19 24.76 -6.82 10.68
CA ILE A 19 23.64 -7.26 11.50
C ILE A 19 23.46 -6.24 12.62
N ILE A 20 22.24 -5.78 12.81
CA ILE A 20 21.89 -4.79 13.81
C ILE A 20 20.79 -5.38 14.68
N ASP A 21 21.03 -5.47 15.98
CA ASP A 21 20.05 -5.86 16.98
C ASP A 21 19.40 -4.62 17.55
N PHE A 22 18.07 -4.61 17.61
CA PHE A 22 17.30 -3.52 18.17
C PHE A 22 17.02 -3.80 19.65
N GLN A 23 17.10 -2.76 20.46
CA GLN A 23 16.72 -2.82 21.87
C GLN A 23 15.19 -2.90 22.00
N GLU A 24 14.73 -3.41 23.13
CA GLU A 24 13.28 -3.64 23.32
C GLU A 24 12.42 -2.38 23.20
N ASN A 25 12.87 -1.27 23.72
CA ASN A 25 12.07 -0.05 23.80
C ASN A 25 12.60 1.05 22.88
N VAL A 26 13.90 1.36 22.96
CA VAL A 26 14.51 2.45 22.19
C VAL A 26 15.88 2.03 21.68
N THR A 27 16.11 2.22 20.40
CA THR A 27 17.44 2.09 19.78
C THR A 27 17.87 3.42 19.21
N LEU A 28 19.01 3.94 19.65
CA LEU A 28 19.53 5.22 19.19
C LEU A 28 20.74 5.00 18.27
N PHE A 29 20.64 5.50 17.04
CA PHE A 29 21.75 5.52 16.08
C PHE A 29 22.45 6.87 16.10
N VAL A 30 23.67 6.90 16.59
CA VAL A 30 24.50 8.12 16.67
C VAL A 30 25.69 8.00 15.74
N GLY A 31 26.02 9.08 15.05
CA GLY A 31 27.17 9.15 14.15
C GLY A 31 27.11 10.36 13.22
N PRO A 32 28.23 10.70 12.56
CA PRO A 32 28.30 11.78 11.59
C PRO A 32 27.34 11.58 10.41
N ASN A 33 27.11 12.64 9.62
CA ASN A 33 26.35 12.56 8.38
C ASN A 33 27.08 11.65 7.37
N GLY A 34 26.33 10.88 6.59
CA GLY A 34 26.89 9.94 5.64
C GLY A 34 27.24 8.54 6.19
N PHE A 35 27.18 8.30 7.51
CA PHE A 35 27.51 7.01 8.14
C PHE A 35 26.42 5.94 8.03
N GLY A 36 25.39 6.18 7.24
CA GLY A 36 24.39 5.15 6.95
C GLY A 36 23.22 5.07 7.93
N LYS A 37 23.03 6.05 8.83
CA LYS A 37 21.86 6.09 9.72
C LYS A 37 20.55 5.99 8.94
N THR A 38 20.38 6.85 7.95
CA THR A 38 19.19 6.83 7.06
C THR A 38 19.11 5.55 6.23
N THR A 39 20.25 4.94 5.88
CA THR A 39 20.28 3.66 5.15
C THR A 39 19.61 2.53 5.92
N ILE A 40 19.70 2.53 7.25
CA ILE A 40 19.01 1.54 8.08
C ILE A 40 17.49 1.71 7.99
N PHE A 41 17.00 2.94 8.06
CA PHE A 41 15.57 3.24 7.91
C PHE A 41 15.07 2.90 6.51
N ASP A 42 15.83 3.25 5.46
CA ASP A 42 15.50 2.87 4.08
C ASP A 42 15.43 1.35 3.90
N ALA A 43 16.30 0.59 4.56
CA ALA A 43 16.27 -0.88 4.52
C ALA A 43 15.03 -1.45 5.23
N ILE A 44 14.62 -0.85 6.35
CA ILE A 44 13.38 -1.23 7.06
C ILE A 44 12.17 -0.90 6.18
N GLU A 45 12.09 0.31 5.64
CA GLU A 45 11.00 0.74 4.76
C GLU A 45 10.87 -0.18 3.55
N LEU A 46 11.98 -0.43 2.84
CA LEU A 46 12.01 -1.34 1.69
C LEU A 46 11.56 -2.75 2.05
N SER A 47 11.99 -3.27 3.21
CA SER A 47 11.57 -4.60 3.66
C SER A 47 10.08 -4.67 3.94
N LEU A 48 9.48 -3.65 4.54
CA LEU A 48 8.06 -3.65 4.90
C LEU A 48 7.16 -3.31 3.71
N THR A 49 7.51 -2.26 2.97
CA THR A 49 6.63 -1.66 1.96
C THR A 49 6.98 -2.05 0.52
N GLY A 50 8.17 -2.61 0.29
CA GLY A 50 8.68 -2.93 -1.06
C GLY A 50 9.21 -1.72 -1.83
N ARG A 51 9.26 -0.55 -1.22
CA ARG A 51 9.70 0.71 -1.84
C ARG A 51 10.40 1.62 -0.83
N ILE A 52 11.03 2.67 -1.30
CA ILE A 52 11.55 3.75 -0.47
C ILE A 52 10.94 5.05 -1.00
N ARG A 53 9.97 5.57 -0.27
CA ARG A 53 9.12 6.70 -0.69
C ARG A 53 9.92 7.94 -1.04
N ARG A 54 10.85 8.36 -0.19
CA ARG A 54 11.65 9.56 -0.44
C ARG A 54 12.48 9.50 -1.74
N ILE A 55 12.81 8.29 -2.20
CA ILE A 55 13.53 8.10 -3.47
C ILE A 55 12.54 8.15 -4.63
N GLU A 56 11.40 7.48 -4.51
CA GLU A 56 10.35 7.55 -5.52
C GLU A 56 9.86 8.98 -5.73
N GLU A 57 9.61 9.73 -4.67
CA GLU A 57 9.15 11.12 -4.76
C GLU A 57 10.20 12.05 -5.38
N SER A 58 11.49 11.87 -5.09
CA SER A 58 12.56 12.68 -5.66
C SER A 58 12.69 12.48 -7.17
N ASP A 59 12.45 11.26 -7.66
CA ASP A 59 12.59 10.94 -9.09
C ASP A 59 11.30 11.12 -9.89
N TYR A 60 10.13 11.12 -9.22
CA TYR A 60 8.84 11.46 -9.85
C TYR A 60 8.79 12.93 -10.32
N SER A 61 9.50 13.82 -9.64
CA SER A 61 9.60 15.22 -10.08
C SER A 61 10.27 15.37 -11.45
N ASP A 62 11.13 14.40 -11.84
CA ASP A 62 11.83 14.34 -13.10
C ASP A 62 11.18 13.39 -14.14
N GLY A 63 10.02 12.81 -13.83
CA GLY A 63 9.30 11.86 -14.70
C GLY A 63 10.02 10.53 -14.92
N ARG A 64 10.92 10.13 -14.02
CA ARG A 64 11.68 8.89 -14.11
C ARG A 64 11.05 7.81 -13.25
N SER A 65 10.75 6.67 -13.84
CA SER A 65 10.27 5.48 -13.14
C SER A 65 11.36 4.47 -12.79
N SER A 66 12.64 4.83 -12.99
CA SER A 66 13.77 3.92 -12.80
C SER A 66 15.01 4.67 -12.36
N PHE A 67 15.75 4.07 -11.44
CA PHE A 67 16.91 4.65 -10.77
C PHE A 67 18.21 4.04 -11.31
N SER A 68 19.32 4.78 -11.17
CA SER A 68 20.63 4.21 -11.46
C SER A 68 21.07 3.24 -10.35
N THR A 69 21.69 2.14 -10.73
CA THR A 69 22.20 1.09 -9.81
C THR A 69 22.99 1.62 -8.61
N PRO A 70 23.81 2.69 -8.70
CA PRO A 70 24.61 3.18 -7.58
C PRO A 70 23.85 3.60 -6.33
N TYR A 71 22.55 3.90 -6.42
CA TYR A 71 21.78 4.33 -5.27
C TYR A 71 21.47 3.21 -4.27
N PHE A 72 21.48 1.96 -4.72
CA PHE A 72 21.02 0.83 -3.92
C PHE A 72 22.13 -0.13 -3.57
N GLN A 73 23.11 -0.26 -4.45
CA GLN A 73 24.22 -1.16 -4.26
C GLN A 73 25.48 -0.36 -3.92
N ASN A 74 26.22 -0.79 -2.91
CA ASN A 74 27.54 -0.27 -2.65
C ASN A 74 28.54 -0.77 -3.68
N ASN A 75 28.52 -2.07 -3.94
CA ASN A 75 29.28 -2.74 -4.99
C ASN A 75 28.31 -3.31 -6.03
N PRO A 76 28.32 -2.83 -7.29
CA PRO A 76 27.43 -3.33 -8.33
C PRO A 76 27.69 -4.78 -8.76
N GLU A 77 28.83 -5.36 -8.39
CA GLU A 77 29.18 -6.75 -8.68
C GLU A 77 28.65 -7.75 -7.66
N GLU A 78 28.08 -7.26 -6.56
CA GLU A 78 27.55 -8.10 -5.49
C GLU A 78 26.05 -7.95 -5.35
N ASP A 79 25.39 -9.03 -4.94
CA ASP A 79 23.97 -9.01 -4.61
C ASP A 79 23.69 -8.11 -3.41
N THR A 80 22.57 -7.41 -3.46
CA THR A 80 22.04 -6.68 -2.30
C THR A 80 21.03 -7.57 -1.59
N PHE A 81 21.21 -7.73 -0.28
CA PHE A 81 20.35 -8.58 0.52
C PHE A 81 19.96 -7.91 1.84
N ILE A 82 18.69 -7.98 2.18
CA ILE A 82 18.16 -7.43 3.43
C ILE A 82 17.22 -8.47 4.04
N GLU A 83 17.39 -8.75 5.34
CA GLU A 83 16.42 -9.50 6.13
C GLU A 83 16.00 -8.71 7.35
N LEU A 84 14.71 -8.47 7.50
CA LEU A 84 14.11 -7.79 8.65
C LEU A 84 13.34 -8.80 9.49
N MET A 85 13.67 -8.87 10.77
CA MET A 85 12.97 -9.72 11.74
C MET A 85 12.09 -8.87 12.64
N LEU A 86 10.81 -9.20 12.66
CA LEU A 86 9.80 -8.68 13.58
C LEU A 86 9.40 -9.77 14.56
N THR A 87 9.02 -9.38 15.78
CA THR A 87 8.50 -10.30 16.80
C THR A 87 7.22 -9.76 17.43
N ASN A 88 6.31 -10.66 17.75
CA ASN A 88 5.13 -10.37 18.55
C ASN A 88 5.35 -10.77 20.02
N ASP A 89 4.42 -10.40 20.86
CA ASP A 89 4.48 -10.68 22.31
C ASP A 89 4.29 -12.17 22.64
N ASP A 90 3.84 -12.99 21.69
CA ASP A 90 3.67 -14.44 21.77
C ASP A 90 4.89 -15.22 21.24
N ASP A 91 6.06 -14.59 21.13
CA ASP A 91 7.31 -15.13 20.58
C ASP A 91 7.23 -15.61 19.12
N SER A 92 6.14 -15.37 18.43
CA SER A 92 6.10 -15.58 17.00
C SER A 92 6.96 -14.53 16.30
N SER A 93 7.68 -14.98 15.27
CA SER A 93 8.57 -14.11 14.50
C SER A 93 8.18 -14.12 13.03
N LEU A 94 8.35 -12.98 12.38
CA LEU A 94 8.21 -12.81 10.95
C LEU A 94 9.54 -12.28 10.38
N ILE A 95 10.04 -12.91 9.33
CA ILE A 95 11.22 -12.43 8.60
C ILE A 95 10.80 -12.07 7.18
N VAL A 96 11.07 -10.82 6.81
CA VAL A 96 10.97 -10.36 5.43
C VAL A 96 12.35 -10.38 4.82
N SER A 97 12.56 -11.19 3.80
CA SER A 97 13.79 -11.26 3.01
C SER A 97 13.60 -10.51 1.70
N SER A 98 14.56 -9.66 1.34
CA SER A 98 14.58 -8.87 0.11
C SER A 98 15.91 -9.04 -0.59
N LEU A 99 15.91 -9.58 -1.80
CA LEU A 99 17.11 -9.88 -2.60
C LEU A 99 17.04 -9.14 -3.93
N TYR A 100 18.08 -8.40 -4.23
CA TYR A 100 18.35 -7.89 -5.57
C TYR A 100 19.61 -8.54 -6.12
N LYS A 101 19.46 -9.32 -7.18
CA LYS A 101 20.62 -9.94 -7.85
C LYS A 101 21.35 -8.91 -8.70
N CYS A 102 22.68 -8.90 -8.55
CA CYS A 102 23.51 -8.12 -9.45
C CYS A 102 23.33 -8.64 -10.88
N SER A 103 23.09 -7.76 -11.81
CA SER A 103 23.10 -8.04 -13.23
C SER A 103 24.35 -7.40 -13.83
N LEU A 104 25.42 -8.16 -13.93
CA LEU A 104 26.55 -7.78 -14.75
C LEU A 104 26.12 -7.85 -16.22
N ASN A 105 25.66 -6.75 -16.77
CA ASN A 105 25.52 -6.63 -18.22
C ASN A 105 26.93 -6.47 -18.81
N THR A 106 27.48 -7.57 -19.31
CA THR A 106 28.78 -7.67 -19.92
C THR A 106 28.88 -7.01 -21.31
N GLU A 107 27.82 -6.43 -21.82
CA GLU A 107 27.84 -5.80 -23.15
C GLU A 107 27.18 -4.41 -23.16
N GLY A 108 28.07 -3.40 -23.25
CA GLY A 108 27.82 -2.11 -23.89
C GLY A 108 26.84 -1.14 -23.22
N SER A 109 27.38 -0.09 -22.62
CA SER A 109 26.85 1.29 -22.45
C SER A 109 25.42 1.56 -21.92
N ASN A 110 24.59 0.59 -21.64
CA ASN A 110 23.28 0.81 -21.00
C ASN A 110 23.36 0.35 -19.54
N VAL A 111 23.57 1.31 -18.62
CA VAL A 111 23.39 1.07 -17.19
C VAL A 111 21.99 0.51 -16.98
N PRO A 112 21.82 -0.70 -16.41
CA PRO A 112 20.51 -1.28 -16.22
C PRO A 112 19.70 -0.36 -15.31
N LYS A 113 18.54 0.08 -15.80
CA LYS A 113 17.63 0.89 -15.01
C LYS A 113 17.14 0.06 -13.83
N PHE A 114 17.36 0.57 -12.63
CA PHE A 114 16.90 -0.05 -11.40
C PHE A 114 15.42 0.27 -11.15
N SER A 115 14.68 -0.70 -10.63
CA SER A 115 13.30 -0.51 -10.13
C SER A 115 13.13 -1.35 -8.87
N PHE A 116 12.36 -0.86 -7.90
CA PHE A 116 12.04 -1.62 -6.68
C PHE A 116 11.35 -2.97 -6.99
N SER A 117 10.60 -3.04 -8.09
CA SER A 117 9.97 -4.28 -8.55
C SER A 117 10.96 -5.41 -8.90
N LYS A 118 12.24 -5.10 -9.06
CA LYS A 118 13.29 -6.12 -9.31
C LYS A 118 13.78 -6.79 -8.03
N PHE A 119 13.43 -6.30 -6.85
CA PHE A 119 13.69 -7.03 -5.62
C PHE A 119 12.80 -8.26 -5.56
N LYS A 120 13.41 -9.42 -5.42
CA LYS A 120 12.71 -10.63 -5.01
C LYS A 120 12.45 -10.52 -3.53
N ARG A 121 11.21 -10.66 -3.10
CA ARG A 121 10.83 -10.58 -1.70
C ARG A 121 10.13 -11.85 -1.26
N ARG A 122 10.31 -12.23 0.00
CA ARG A 122 9.68 -13.40 0.62
C ARG A 122 9.43 -13.14 2.09
N VAL A 123 8.32 -13.64 2.59
CA VAL A 123 7.99 -13.63 4.01
C VAL A 123 8.08 -15.05 4.57
N ARG A 124 8.62 -15.18 5.77
CA ARG A 124 8.63 -16.42 6.56
C ARG A 124 8.06 -16.11 7.94
N VAL A 125 7.15 -16.91 8.43
CA VAL A 125 6.52 -16.75 9.74
C VAL A 125 6.69 -18.04 10.53
N GLY A 126 7.05 -17.93 11.80
CA GLY A 126 7.14 -19.09 12.69
C GLY A 126 7.91 -18.79 13.97
N PRO A 127 7.79 -19.68 14.96
CA PRO A 127 8.60 -19.59 16.18
C PRO A 127 10.05 -19.94 15.89
N GLY A 128 11.01 -19.22 16.49
CA GLY A 128 12.44 -19.54 16.43
C GLY A 128 13.09 -19.45 15.06
N ILE A 129 12.47 -18.81 14.07
CA ILE A 129 13.07 -18.64 12.75
C ILE A 129 14.30 -17.73 12.83
N SER A 130 15.31 -18.02 12.00
CA SER A 130 16.56 -17.27 11.93
C SER A 130 16.83 -16.74 10.52
N PHE A 131 17.79 -15.82 10.42
CA PHE A 131 18.27 -15.31 9.13
C PHE A 131 18.91 -16.43 8.30
N GLN A 132 18.66 -16.41 7.00
CA GLN A 132 19.20 -17.40 6.06
C GLN A 132 20.39 -16.88 5.25
N SER A 133 20.88 -15.69 5.56
CA SER A 133 22.14 -15.12 5.05
C SER A 133 22.42 -15.46 3.58
N ASN A 134 21.70 -14.85 2.66
CA ASN A 134 22.05 -14.85 1.25
C ASN A 134 21.68 -16.11 0.42
N GLU A 135 20.76 -16.94 0.86
CA GLU A 135 20.22 -18.00 0.00
C GLU A 135 19.36 -17.39 -1.13
N ASP A 136 19.56 -17.90 -2.35
CA ASP A 136 18.68 -17.59 -3.46
C ASP A 136 17.28 -18.17 -3.19
N PHE A 137 16.25 -17.38 -3.45
CA PHE A 137 14.87 -17.80 -3.27
C PHE A 137 13.98 -17.28 -4.39
N GLU A 138 12.90 -17.98 -4.63
CA GLU A 138 11.81 -17.45 -5.46
C GLU A 138 11.03 -16.40 -4.66
N GLY A 139 10.82 -15.23 -5.29
CA GLY A 139 10.03 -14.17 -4.69
C GLY A 139 8.54 -14.54 -4.67
N SER A 140 7.86 -14.18 -3.59
CA SER A 140 6.41 -14.23 -3.50
C SER A 140 5.78 -13.04 -4.22
N SER A 141 4.47 -13.10 -4.50
CA SER A 141 3.78 -11.96 -5.06
C SER A 141 3.73 -10.81 -4.04
N GLU A 142 3.83 -9.59 -4.51
CA GLU A 142 3.80 -8.41 -3.62
C GLU A 142 2.50 -8.36 -2.80
N ARG A 143 1.39 -8.80 -3.38
CA ARG A 143 0.10 -8.87 -2.68
C ARG A 143 0.12 -9.85 -1.51
N ASP A 144 0.72 -11.03 -1.69
CA ASP A 144 0.82 -12.03 -0.62
C ASP A 144 1.73 -11.54 0.49
N ILE A 145 2.86 -10.93 0.13
CA ILE A 145 3.80 -10.33 1.09
C ILE A 145 3.10 -9.26 1.93
N GLN A 146 2.40 -8.33 1.29
CA GLN A 146 1.66 -7.27 1.96
C GLN A 146 0.58 -7.84 2.90
N LYS A 147 -0.10 -8.89 2.46
CA LYS A 147 -1.11 -9.59 3.26
C LYS A 147 -0.49 -10.24 4.51
N ASP A 148 0.58 -11.00 4.34
CA ASP A 148 1.25 -11.70 5.44
C ASP A 148 1.79 -10.72 6.48
N ILE A 149 2.43 -9.62 6.03
CA ILE A 149 2.93 -8.59 6.93
C ILE A 149 1.76 -7.88 7.62
N SER A 150 0.70 -7.50 6.91
CA SER A 150 -0.47 -6.84 7.49
C SER A 150 -1.15 -7.72 8.55
N GLN A 151 -1.31 -9.00 8.26
CA GLN A 151 -1.89 -9.97 9.19
C GLN A 151 -1.01 -10.13 10.44
N PHE A 152 0.30 -10.20 10.29
CA PHE A 152 1.24 -10.27 11.41
C PHE A 152 1.22 -8.99 12.26
N LEU A 153 0.98 -7.84 11.64
CA LEU A 153 0.81 -6.55 12.31
C LEU A 153 -0.55 -6.38 13.00
N GLY A 154 -1.48 -7.33 12.80
CA GLY A 154 -2.84 -7.26 13.36
C GLY A 154 -3.81 -6.39 12.56
N TYR A 155 -3.49 -6.07 11.30
CA TYR A 155 -4.42 -5.38 10.41
C TYR A 155 -5.34 -6.41 9.75
N GLU A 156 -6.62 -6.39 10.07
CA GLU A 156 -7.60 -7.39 9.60
C GLU A 156 -8.19 -7.11 8.22
N SER A 157 -7.99 -5.93 7.64
CA SER A 157 -8.64 -5.57 6.39
C SER A 157 -7.68 -5.55 5.19
N GLU A 158 -8.14 -6.11 4.06
CA GLU A 158 -7.42 -6.07 2.78
C GLU A 158 -7.32 -4.64 2.19
N ASP A 159 -7.99 -3.68 2.79
CA ASP A 159 -8.05 -2.28 2.33
C ASP A 159 -6.85 -1.43 2.83
N TYR A 160 -5.94 -2.00 3.62
CA TYR A 160 -4.78 -1.28 4.15
C TYR A 160 -3.59 -1.35 3.20
N SER A 161 -3.08 -0.20 2.82
CA SER A 161 -1.76 -0.06 2.22
C SER A 161 -0.72 0.00 3.33
N LEU A 162 0.18 -0.98 3.39
CA LEU A 162 1.31 -0.96 4.34
C LEU A 162 2.19 0.28 4.16
N GLY A 163 2.37 0.74 2.91
CA GLY A 163 3.11 1.94 2.62
C GLY A 163 2.52 3.17 3.30
N ASP A 164 1.21 3.39 3.15
CA ASP A 164 0.53 4.54 3.74
C ASP A 164 0.52 4.45 5.27
N THR A 165 0.38 3.24 5.83
CA THR A 165 0.46 3.01 7.28
C THR A 165 1.85 3.27 7.82
N PHE A 166 2.88 2.82 7.10
CA PHE A 166 4.27 3.03 7.48
C PHE A 166 4.61 4.52 7.50
N ASP A 167 4.23 5.23 6.47
CA ASP A 167 4.47 6.68 6.34
C ASP A 167 3.77 7.51 7.42
N LEU A 168 2.64 7.04 7.92
CA LEU A 168 1.86 7.79 8.90
C LEU A 168 2.24 7.49 10.35
N PHE A 169 2.61 6.24 10.66
CA PHE A 169 2.75 5.79 12.04
C PHE A 169 4.17 5.34 12.40
N HIS A 170 4.92 4.86 11.42
CA HIS A 170 6.16 4.15 11.71
C HIS A 170 7.41 4.92 11.33
N TYR A 171 7.29 5.94 10.50
CA TYR A 171 8.43 6.73 10.06
C TYR A 171 8.16 8.22 10.10
N ILE A 172 8.88 8.93 10.96
CA ILE A 172 8.87 10.40 11.02
C ILE A 172 10.20 10.90 10.48
N GLN A 173 10.21 11.42 9.27
CA GLN A 173 11.40 12.00 8.66
C GLN A 173 11.68 13.38 9.27
N GLN A 174 12.94 13.75 9.37
CA GLN A 174 13.39 14.97 10.07
C GLN A 174 12.72 16.26 9.56
N ASP A 175 12.37 16.31 8.26
CA ASP A 175 11.71 17.46 7.63
C ASP A 175 10.19 17.29 7.44
N GLU A 176 9.63 16.14 7.77
CA GLU A 176 8.24 15.78 7.47
C GLU A 176 7.22 16.09 8.56
N THR A 177 7.63 16.50 9.75
CA THR A 177 6.66 16.93 10.77
C THR A 177 5.72 18.04 10.24
N ALA A 178 6.20 18.80 9.27
CA ALA A 178 5.40 19.78 8.54
C ALA A 178 4.74 19.22 7.25
N TYR A 179 5.08 18.01 6.79
CA TYR A 179 4.60 17.47 5.51
C TYR A 179 3.08 17.25 5.54
N TYR A 180 2.58 16.60 6.59
CA TYR A 180 1.13 16.44 6.77
C TYR A 180 0.38 17.78 6.78
N LEU A 181 0.95 18.80 7.42
CA LEU A 181 0.36 20.14 7.46
C LEU A 181 0.44 20.88 6.12
N LYS A 182 1.45 20.57 5.30
CA LYS A 182 1.65 21.17 3.96
C LYS A 182 0.81 20.50 2.88
N GLN A 183 0.29 19.30 3.12
CA GLN A 183 -0.56 18.60 2.16
C GLN A 183 -1.86 19.36 1.90
N LYS A 184 -2.44 19.14 0.71
CA LYS A 184 -3.77 19.65 0.38
C LYS A 184 -4.82 19.05 1.31
N GLU A 185 -5.85 19.80 1.63
CA GLU A 185 -6.95 19.37 2.52
C GLU A 185 -7.56 18.02 2.10
N LYS A 186 -7.67 17.78 0.81
CA LYS A 186 -8.18 16.51 0.26
C LYS A 186 -7.31 15.32 0.67
N ASP A 187 -6.00 15.45 0.51
CA ASP A 187 -5.03 14.38 0.78
C ASP A 187 -4.93 14.11 2.29
N ARG A 188 -4.92 15.16 3.11
CA ARG A 188 -5.03 15.05 4.58
C ARG A 188 -6.30 14.33 5.02
N LYS A 189 -7.42 14.63 4.36
CA LYS A 189 -8.72 14.03 4.67
C LYS A 189 -8.76 12.54 4.28
N GLU A 190 -8.15 12.18 3.15
CA GLU A 190 -8.00 10.78 2.73
C GLU A 190 -7.12 10.00 3.71
N GLN A 191 -6.00 10.58 4.13
CA GLN A 191 -5.12 9.97 5.13
C GLN A 191 -5.83 9.81 6.49
N LEU A 192 -6.54 10.83 6.98
CA LEU A 192 -7.33 10.71 8.21
C LEU A 192 -8.44 9.65 8.10
N ASN A 193 -9.13 9.58 6.97
CA ASN A 193 -10.15 8.55 6.74
C ASN A 193 -9.55 7.13 6.78
N PHE A 194 -8.35 6.99 6.27
CA PHE A 194 -7.57 5.77 6.36
C PHE A 194 -7.18 5.44 7.81
N LEU A 195 -6.59 6.40 8.52
CA LEU A 195 -6.19 6.29 9.93
C LEU A 195 -7.32 5.85 10.86
N LEU A 196 -8.49 6.41 10.65
CA LEU A 196 -9.68 6.15 11.47
C LEU A 196 -10.45 4.91 10.99
N ASN A 197 -9.92 4.17 10.00
CA ASN A 197 -10.60 3.03 9.36
C ASN A 197 -12.03 3.37 8.88
N ILE A 198 -12.23 4.60 8.43
CA ILE A 198 -13.54 5.10 8.00
C ILE A 198 -13.80 4.79 6.51
N GLY A 199 -12.84 4.22 5.80
CA GLY A 199 -12.92 3.93 4.35
C GLY A 199 -14.21 3.19 3.99
N ASN A 200 -14.60 2.18 4.75
CA ASN A 200 -15.84 1.43 4.59
C ASN A 200 -17.08 2.32 4.75
N TYR A 201 -17.07 3.24 5.70
CA TYR A 201 -18.18 4.16 5.94
C TYR A 201 -18.27 5.21 4.83
N VAL A 202 -17.12 5.74 4.37
CA VAL A 202 -17.05 6.68 3.23
C VAL A 202 -17.57 6.03 1.95
N ASN A 203 -17.20 4.78 1.68
CA ASN A 203 -17.69 4.02 0.53
C ASN A 203 -19.19 3.72 0.63
N ARG A 204 -19.68 3.35 1.81
CA ARG A 204 -21.12 3.17 2.07
C ARG A 204 -21.88 4.49 1.88
N LYS A 205 -21.36 5.61 2.38
CA LYS A 205 -21.93 6.92 2.18
C LYS A 205 -22.04 7.29 0.71
N LYS A 206 -20.97 7.13 -0.06
CA LYS A 206 -20.98 7.35 -1.52
C LYS A 206 -21.99 6.48 -2.25
N ARG A 207 -22.14 5.20 -1.85
CA ARG A 207 -23.18 4.31 -2.39
C ARG A 207 -24.60 4.81 -2.07
N LEU A 208 -24.84 5.22 -0.83
CA LEU A 208 -26.15 5.76 -0.42
C LEU A 208 -26.47 7.07 -1.16
N GLU A 209 -25.52 7.95 -1.35
CA GLU A 209 -25.68 9.18 -2.11
C GLU A 209 -26.04 8.89 -3.58
N ARG A 210 -25.41 7.89 -4.22
CA ARG A 210 -25.77 7.44 -5.58
C ARG A 210 -27.18 6.86 -5.62
N LEU A 211 -27.55 6.01 -4.67
CA LEU A 211 -28.89 5.45 -4.58
C LEU A 211 -29.94 6.56 -4.39
N LYS A 212 -29.67 7.53 -3.52
CA LYS A 212 -30.54 8.69 -3.30
C LYS A 212 -30.74 9.48 -4.60
N SER A 213 -29.70 9.71 -5.39
CA SER A 213 -29.82 10.42 -6.67
C SER A 213 -30.66 9.65 -7.68
N VAL A 214 -30.47 8.33 -7.80
CA VAL A 214 -31.26 7.47 -8.69
C VAL A 214 -32.73 7.45 -8.28
N LEU A 215 -33.01 7.28 -6.99
CA LEU A 215 -34.38 7.30 -6.46
C LEU A 215 -35.09 8.65 -6.71
N SER A 216 -34.35 9.75 -6.53
CA SER A 216 -34.93 11.10 -6.79
C SER A 216 -35.25 11.31 -8.27
N LEU A 217 -34.47 10.76 -9.19
CA LEU A 217 -34.77 10.79 -10.64
C LEU A 217 -35.99 9.93 -10.95
N SER A 218 -36.05 8.71 -10.44
CA SER A 218 -37.21 7.82 -10.64
C SER A 218 -38.47 8.40 -10.06
N GLU A 219 -38.42 9.09 -8.89
CA GLU A 219 -39.55 9.78 -8.31
C GLU A 219 -40.06 10.91 -9.21
N LYS A 220 -39.14 11.70 -9.79
CA LYS A 220 -39.52 12.77 -10.75
C LYS A 220 -40.19 12.22 -11.99
N GLU A 221 -39.65 11.12 -12.54
CA GLU A 221 -40.23 10.43 -13.72
C GLU A 221 -41.65 9.87 -13.42
N LEU A 222 -41.81 9.23 -12.26
CA LEU A 222 -43.11 8.72 -11.83
C LEU A 222 -44.13 9.84 -11.61
N LYS A 223 -43.73 10.96 -10.99
CA LYS A 223 -44.57 12.14 -10.83
C LYS A 223 -45.02 12.69 -12.20
N ALA A 224 -44.05 12.83 -13.14
CA ALA A 224 -44.35 13.29 -14.49
C ALA A 224 -45.31 12.34 -15.24
N LYS A 225 -45.13 11.00 -15.10
CA LYS A 225 -46.07 10.01 -15.66
C LYS A 225 -47.45 10.08 -15.05
N LYS A 226 -47.52 10.25 -13.71
CA LYS A 226 -48.79 10.41 -12.99
C LYS A 226 -49.54 11.66 -13.46
N ASP A 227 -48.86 12.79 -13.61
CA ASP A 227 -49.46 14.03 -14.05
C ASP A 227 -49.94 13.93 -15.52
N LYS A 228 -49.20 13.26 -16.40
CA LYS A 228 -49.65 12.95 -17.77
C LYS A 228 -50.90 12.09 -17.79
N LEU A 229 -50.98 11.07 -16.91
CA LEU A 229 -52.16 10.21 -16.83
C LEU A 229 -53.39 10.95 -16.26
N LYS A 230 -53.20 11.87 -15.29
CA LYS A 230 -54.28 12.68 -14.76
C LYS A 230 -54.84 13.65 -15.81
N ASN A 231 -53.98 14.21 -16.65
CA ASN A 231 -54.33 15.19 -17.66
C ASN A 231 -54.71 14.57 -19.02
N SER A 232 -54.59 13.22 -19.18
CA SER A 232 -55.07 12.55 -20.39
C SER A 232 -56.60 12.42 -20.28
N PRO A 233 -57.35 12.91 -21.28
CA PRO A 233 -58.81 12.73 -21.30
C PRO A 233 -59.12 11.25 -21.35
N ILE A 234 -59.94 10.74 -20.45
CA ILE A 234 -60.46 9.39 -20.47
C ILE A 234 -61.27 9.30 -21.74
N LYS A 235 -60.73 8.67 -22.78
CA LYS A 235 -61.50 8.27 -23.97
C LYS A 235 -62.44 7.16 -23.51
N ASN A 236 -63.67 7.55 -23.11
CA ASN A 236 -64.75 6.61 -22.93
C ASN A 236 -65.17 6.10 -24.32
N ASN A 237 -64.37 5.24 -24.88
CA ASN A 237 -64.67 4.49 -26.12
C ASN A 237 -64.86 3.02 -25.82
N THR A 238 -65.77 2.73 -24.93
CA THR A 238 -66.48 1.44 -24.95
C THR A 238 -67.91 1.71 -25.28
N PRO A 239 -68.39 1.39 -26.48
CA PRO A 239 -69.84 1.35 -26.69
C PRO A 239 -70.30 0.20 -25.81
N TYR A 240 -71.04 0.55 -24.75
CA TYR A 240 -71.88 -0.42 -24.07
C TYR A 240 -72.92 -0.84 -25.10
N SER A 241 -72.65 -1.96 -25.77
CA SER A 241 -73.71 -2.63 -26.49
C SER A 241 -74.76 -3.08 -25.53
N LYS A 242 -75.98 -2.59 -25.72
CA LYS A 242 -77.14 -2.94 -24.93
C LYS A 242 -77.26 -4.46 -24.90
N LEU A 243 -77.00 -5.02 -23.72
CA LEU A 243 -77.46 -6.37 -23.41
C LEU A 243 -78.96 -6.31 -23.28
N SER A 244 -79.63 -6.73 -24.36
CA SER A 244 -81.07 -6.97 -24.31
C SER A 244 -81.21 -8.28 -23.51
N LEU A 245 -81.70 -8.18 -22.30
CA LEU A 245 -82.29 -9.28 -21.56
C LEU A 245 -83.53 -9.77 -22.36
N ARG A 246 -83.43 -10.92 -22.99
CA ARG A 246 -84.61 -11.67 -23.40
C ARG A 246 -85.08 -12.39 -22.16
N ALA A 247 -86.23 -12.01 -21.70
CA ALA A 247 -87.05 -12.82 -20.81
C ALA A 247 -87.76 -13.85 -21.67
N ASP A 248 -87.57 -15.09 -21.37
CA ASP A 248 -88.50 -16.20 -21.65
C ASP A 248 -88.82 -16.89 -20.34
#